data_aa6ade2544f3342364edff7f148c3e74
#
_entry.id   aa6ade2544f3342364edff7f148c3e74
#
_cell.length_a   1.000
_cell.length_b   1.000
_cell.length_c   1.000
_cell.angle_alpha   90.00
_cell.angle_beta   90.00
_cell.angle_gamma   90.00
#
_symmetry.space_group_name_H-M   'P 1'
#
loop_
_entity.id
_entity.type
_entity.pdbx_description
1 polymer ?
#
loop_
_entity_poly.entity_id
_entity_poly.type
_entity_poly.pdbx_seq_one_letter_code
_entity_poly.pdbx_strand_id
1 'polypeptide(L)'
;GAGFQHQYFAKIISGFQDVAQSRDYEITFMSYHRNKENDYYNHSRSRNFDGVAILSADFTKKGIKDLVQSEIPTITLDYFYDDEHSAVLSDNSKGMEDLVEYVISLGHTKIAMIHGEDTLVTKERKKVFLDTCKKHNIEIPSEYFAEALYHDPMISSEATNILMSLKNPPTCIFY
;
A
#
# COMPACT_ATOMS: atom_id res chain seq x y z
N GLY A 1 10.14 5.04 -2.32
CA GLY A 1 8.90 5.15 -1.54
C GLY A 1 8.25 6.50 -1.78
N ALA A 2 6.94 6.58 -1.70
CA ALA A 2 6.13 7.75 -2.03
C ALA A 2 6.40 9.00 -1.16
N GLY A 3 7.09 8.84 -0.03
CA GLY A 3 7.52 9.95 0.83
C GLY A 3 6.39 10.84 1.32
N PHE A 4 6.76 12.02 1.86
CA PHE A 4 5.82 13.04 2.38
C PHE A 4 4.94 13.71 1.31
N GLN A 5 5.25 13.56 0.03
CA GLN A 5 4.48 14.17 -1.06
C GLN A 5 3.16 13.42 -1.34
N HIS A 6 3.02 12.21 -0.84
CA HIS A 6 1.81 11.43 -1.01
C HIS A 6 0.74 11.82 0.01
N GLN A 7 -0.43 12.29 -0.45
CA GLN A 7 -1.49 12.80 0.42
C GLN A 7 -1.96 11.81 1.50
N TYR A 8 -2.01 10.51 1.18
CA TYR A 8 -2.37 9.46 2.12
C TYR A 8 -1.38 9.39 3.30
N PHE A 9 -0.08 9.24 3.00
CA PHE A 9 0.95 9.20 4.04
C PHE A 9 1.08 10.53 4.79
N ALA A 10 0.95 11.66 4.10
CA ALA A 10 0.99 12.97 4.75
C ALA A 10 -0.12 13.12 5.80
N LYS A 11 -1.35 12.68 5.51
CA LYS A 11 -2.45 12.71 6.48
C LYS A 11 -2.24 11.76 7.66
N ILE A 12 -1.74 10.56 7.42
CA ILE A 12 -1.43 9.60 8.49
C ILE A 12 -0.34 10.17 9.40
N ILE A 13 0.74 10.69 8.82
CA ILE A 13 1.84 11.30 9.58
C ILE A 13 1.35 12.50 10.38
N SER A 14 0.52 13.37 9.80
CA SER A 14 -0.06 14.50 10.53
C SER A 14 -0.91 14.03 11.72
N GLY A 15 -1.82 13.07 11.53
CA GLY A 15 -2.63 12.54 12.62
C GLY A 15 -1.79 11.83 13.70
N PHE A 16 -0.74 11.12 13.30
CA PHE A 16 0.20 10.50 14.23
C PHE A 16 0.95 11.58 15.04
N GLN A 17 1.38 12.67 14.38
CA GLN A 17 2.07 13.77 15.02
C GLN A 17 1.17 14.47 16.05
N ASP A 18 -0.08 14.76 15.69
CA ASP A 18 -1.02 15.44 16.59
C ASP A 18 -1.24 14.61 17.89
N VAL A 19 -1.43 13.29 17.73
CA VAL A 19 -1.61 12.40 18.89
C VAL A 19 -0.35 12.28 19.72
N ALA A 20 0.82 12.13 19.09
CA ALA A 20 2.10 12.01 19.80
C ALA A 20 2.39 13.29 20.62
N GLN A 21 2.22 14.48 20.03
CA GLN A 21 2.42 15.75 20.71
C GLN A 21 1.42 15.95 21.86
N SER A 22 0.17 15.51 21.70
CA SER A 22 -0.82 15.59 22.79
C SER A 22 -0.49 14.71 24.00
N ARG A 23 0.49 13.80 23.83
CA ARG A 23 1.00 12.89 24.87
C ARG A 23 2.44 13.18 25.26
N ASP A 24 2.94 14.37 24.95
CA ASP A 24 4.30 14.84 25.23
C ASP A 24 5.42 13.99 24.56
N TYR A 25 5.13 13.37 23.40
CA TYR A 25 6.16 12.73 22.59
C TYR A 25 6.64 13.64 21.47
N GLU A 26 7.95 13.59 21.21
CA GLU A 26 8.57 14.19 20.03
C GLU A 26 8.70 13.16 18.90
N ILE A 27 8.56 13.60 17.65
CA ILE A 27 8.72 12.75 16.48
C ILE A 27 10.01 13.07 15.76
N THR A 28 10.81 12.05 15.53
CA THR A 28 12.00 12.11 14.69
C THR A 28 11.83 11.22 13.46
N PHE A 29 12.04 11.78 12.27
CA PHE A 29 12.00 11.00 11.04
C PHE A 29 13.35 10.37 10.75
N MET A 30 13.35 9.05 10.53
CA MET A 30 14.52 8.33 10.08
C MET A 30 14.50 8.19 8.55
N SER A 31 15.53 8.73 7.89
CA SER A 31 15.66 8.65 6.43
C SER A 31 16.25 7.32 5.99
N TYR A 32 15.71 6.75 4.92
CA TYR A 32 16.29 5.61 4.22
C TYR A 32 17.45 6.06 3.33
N HIS A 33 18.65 5.55 3.57
CA HIS A 33 19.78 5.72 2.67
C HIS A 33 19.94 4.46 1.79
N ARG A 34 19.73 4.61 0.48
CA ARG A 34 19.73 3.51 -0.51
C ARG A 34 20.99 2.64 -0.52
N ASN A 35 22.12 3.15 -0.05
CA ASN A 35 23.45 2.54 -0.22
C ASN A 35 24.09 2.03 1.08
N LYS A 36 23.38 1.98 2.19
CA LYS A 36 23.86 1.38 3.44
C LYS A 36 22.86 0.35 3.93
N GLU A 37 23.32 -0.78 4.44
CA GLU A 37 22.50 -1.61 5.30
C GLU A 37 22.07 -0.73 6.47
N ASN A 38 20.78 -0.36 6.46
CA ASN A 38 20.26 0.54 7.46
C ASN A 38 20.09 -0.26 8.75
N ASP A 39 20.94 0.03 9.70
CA ASP A 39 20.83 -0.50 11.04
C ASP A 39 19.85 0.37 11.85
N TYR A 40 18.56 0.19 11.55
CA TYR A 40 17.50 0.92 12.23
C TYR A 40 17.44 0.63 13.71
N TYR A 41 17.79 -0.60 14.11
CA TYR A 41 17.84 -1.00 15.51
C TYR A 41 18.89 -0.20 16.30
N ASN A 42 20.17 -0.24 15.88
CA ASN A 42 21.23 0.50 16.56
C ASN A 42 21.01 2.01 16.51
N HIS A 43 20.46 2.53 15.41
CA HIS A 43 20.09 3.94 15.33
C HIS A 43 19.04 4.32 16.37
N SER A 44 17.95 3.55 16.46
CA SER A 44 16.87 3.80 17.42
C SER A 44 17.35 3.67 18.86
N ARG A 45 18.17 2.64 19.15
CA ARG A 45 18.74 2.41 20.46
C ARG A 45 19.70 3.53 20.88
N SER A 46 20.58 3.99 19.99
CA SER A 46 21.55 5.07 20.29
C SER A 46 20.88 6.42 20.55
N ARG A 47 19.66 6.61 20.06
CA ARG A 47 18.83 7.80 20.27
C ARG A 47 17.85 7.65 21.43
N ASN A 48 17.80 6.47 22.08
CA ASN A 48 16.85 6.14 23.13
C ASN A 48 15.39 6.42 22.72
N PHE A 49 14.99 5.97 21.51
CA PHE A 49 13.60 6.11 21.09
C PHE A 49 12.69 5.20 21.92
N ASP A 50 11.56 5.73 22.37
CA ASP A 50 10.54 4.99 23.13
C ASP A 50 9.77 3.99 22.25
N GLY A 51 9.71 4.23 20.95
CA GLY A 51 9.08 3.35 19.98
C GLY A 51 9.28 3.83 18.54
N VAL A 52 8.95 2.99 17.58
CA VAL A 52 9.12 3.28 16.15
C VAL A 52 7.87 2.91 15.36
N ALA A 53 7.34 3.86 14.60
CA ALA A 53 6.32 3.61 13.58
C ALA A 53 6.97 3.42 12.22
N ILE A 54 6.65 2.33 11.53
CA ILE A 54 7.27 1.94 10.25
C ILE A 54 6.21 2.06 9.14
N LEU A 55 6.43 3.01 8.23
CA LEU A 55 5.52 3.33 7.13
C LEU A 55 6.27 3.28 5.81
N SER A 56 5.61 2.79 4.75
CA SER A 56 6.14 2.81 3.37
C SER A 56 7.58 2.27 3.24
N ALA A 57 7.89 1.20 3.98
CA ALA A 57 9.18 0.55 3.99
C ALA A 57 9.18 -0.74 3.16
N ASP A 58 10.37 -1.19 2.75
CA ASP A 58 10.53 -2.55 2.24
C ASP A 58 10.67 -3.51 3.45
N PHE A 59 9.54 -4.04 3.88
CA PHE A 59 9.44 -4.91 5.05
C PHE A 59 10.19 -6.23 4.91
N THR A 60 10.70 -6.57 3.72
CA THR A 60 11.52 -7.77 3.50
C THR A 60 12.97 -7.56 3.91
N LYS A 61 13.40 -6.31 4.08
CA LYS A 61 14.78 -5.96 4.44
C LYS A 61 15.13 -6.40 5.85
N LYS A 62 16.34 -6.96 5.98
CA LYS A 62 16.86 -7.44 7.26
C LYS A 62 16.83 -6.37 8.35
N GLY A 63 17.26 -5.14 8.07
CA GLY A 63 17.28 -4.07 9.07
C GLY A 63 15.90 -3.67 9.61
N ILE A 64 14.83 -3.83 8.81
CA ILE A 64 13.45 -3.65 9.28
C ILE A 64 13.03 -4.84 10.16
N LYS A 65 13.32 -6.07 9.73
CA LYS A 65 13.01 -7.27 10.51
C LYS A 65 13.72 -7.25 11.87
N ASP A 66 15.01 -6.92 11.88
CA ASP A 66 15.80 -6.84 13.11
C ASP A 66 15.21 -5.81 14.09
N LEU A 67 14.71 -4.66 13.58
CA LEU A 67 14.05 -3.65 14.41
C LEU A 67 12.71 -4.16 14.96
N VAL A 68 11.88 -4.76 14.13
CA VAL A 68 10.56 -5.29 14.56
C VAL A 68 10.71 -6.37 15.60
N GLN A 69 11.72 -7.25 15.46
CA GLN A 69 12.00 -8.35 16.39
C GLN A 69 12.81 -7.93 17.62
N SER A 70 13.11 -6.63 17.79
CA SER A 70 13.86 -6.12 18.92
C SER A 70 12.96 -5.80 20.13
N GLU A 71 13.59 -5.41 21.24
CA GLU A 71 12.90 -4.94 22.44
C GLU A 71 12.26 -3.55 22.28
N ILE A 72 12.54 -2.81 21.18
CA ILE A 72 11.97 -1.48 20.95
C ILE A 72 10.53 -1.64 20.46
N PRO A 73 9.54 -1.04 21.13
CA PRO A 73 8.15 -1.10 20.67
C PRO A 73 8.03 -0.61 19.22
N THR A 74 7.47 -1.43 18.35
CA THR A 74 7.26 -1.08 16.95
C THR A 74 5.81 -1.23 16.54
N ILE A 75 5.38 -0.41 15.58
CA ILE A 75 4.11 -0.54 14.90
C ILE A 75 4.33 -0.41 13.39
N THR A 76 3.73 -1.29 12.61
CA THR A 76 3.80 -1.27 11.15
C THR A 76 2.50 -0.75 10.55
N LEU A 77 2.59 -0.06 9.41
CA LEU A 77 1.43 0.35 8.61
C LEU A 77 1.37 -0.46 7.32
N ASP A 78 0.19 -1.02 7.05
CA ASP A 78 -0.13 -1.83 5.85
C ASP A 78 0.80 -3.06 5.67
N TYR A 79 1.39 -3.54 6.76
CA TYR A 79 2.16 -4.78 6.76
C TYR A 79 1.97 -5.54 8.07
N PHE A 80 1.61 -6.81 7.98
CA PHE A 80 1.45 -7.71 9.12
C PHE A 80 2.62 -8.70 9.16
N TYR A 81 3.33 -8.75 10.26
CA TYR A 81 4.39 -9.73 10.50
C TYR A 81 3.83 -11.03 11.09
N ASP A 82 3.20 -10.91 12.24
CA ASP A 82 2.62 -11.99 13.03
C ASP A 82 1.76 -11.42 14.18
N ASP A 83 1.18 -12.29 14.99
CA ASP A 83 0.28 -11.92 16.09
C ASP A 83 1.01 -11.27 17.30
N GLU A 84 2.35 -11.30 17.34
CA GLU A 84 3.15 -10.72 18.42
C GLU A 84 3.50 -9.24 18.18
N HIS A 85 3.39 -8.76 16.93
CA HIS A 85 3.77 -7.41 16.54
C HIS A 85 2.57 -6.55 16.15
N SER A 86 2.56 -5.31 16.64
CA SER A 86 1.48 -4.37 16.37
C SER A 86 1.48 -3.91 14.92
N ALA A 87 0.30 -3.91 14.28
CA ALA A 87 0.10 -3.40 12.94
C ALA A 87 -1.20 -2.58 12.84
N VAL A 88 -1.18 -1.58 11.99
CA VAL A 88 -2.39 -0.88 11.50
C VAL A 88 -2.56 -1.25 10.04
N LEU A 89 -3.67 -1.88 9.70
CA LEU A 89 -3.94 -2.41 8.38
C LEU A 89 -5.18 -1.75 7.78
N SER A 90 -5.14 -1.49 6.48
CA SER A 90 -6.35 -1.21 5.72
C SER A 90 -7.05 -2.53 5.40
N ASP A 91 -8.37 -2.59 5.54
CA ASP A 91 -9.15 -3.74 5.05
C ASP A 91 -9.24 -3.69 3.51
N ASN A 92 -8.15 -4.08 2.88
CA ASN A 92 -8.01 -4.05 1.43
C ASN A 92 -8.97 -5.02 0.74
N SER A 93 -9.26 -6.15 1.38
CA SER A 93 -10.18 -7.15 0.86
C SER A 93 -11.60 -6.60 0.81
N LYS A 94 -12.10 -6.09 1.94
CA LYS A 94 -13.46 -5.54 2.01
C LYS A 94 -13.62 -4.31 1.13
N GLY A 95 -12.65 -3.38 1.16
CA GLY A 95 -12.68 -2.18 0.35
C GLY A 95 -12.71 -2.48 -1.16
N MET A 96 -11.94 -3.46 -1.62
CA MET A 96 -11.95 -3.86 -3.03
C MET A 96 -13.24 -4.59 -3.39
N GLU A 97 -13.74 -5.49 -2.54
CA GLU A 97 -15.02 -6.18 -2.77
C GLU A 97 -16.16 -5.16 -2.93
N ASP A 98 -16.30 -4.23 -1.97
CA ASP A 98 -17.36 -3.21 -2.00
C ASP A 98 -17.29 -2.33 -3.26
N LEU A 99 -16.08 -1.97 -3.67
CA LEU A 99 -15.89 -1.13 -4.86
C LEU A 99 -16.26 -1.89 -6.15
N VAL A 100 -15.89 -3.16 -6.26
CA VAL A 100 -16.25 -4.01 -7.41
C VAL A 100 -17.76 -4.25 -7.44
N GLU A 101 -18.38 -4.60 -6.32
CA GLU A 101 -19.84 -4.74 -6.20
C GLU A 101 -20.58 -3.47 -6.63
N TYR A 102 -20.08 -2.31 -6.20
CA TYR A 102 -20.66 -1.02 -6.59
C TYR A 102 -20.59 -0.81 -8.10
N VAL A 103 -19.43 -1.04 -8.72
CA VAL A 103 -19.25 -0.88 -10.18
C VAL A 103 -20.14 -1.85 -10.96
N ILE A 104 -20.27 -3.09 -10.52
CA ILE A 104 -21.17 -4.09 -11.11
C ILE A 104 -22.64 -3.64 -10.97
N SER A 105 -23.03 -3.09 -9.81
CA SER A 105 -24.39 -2.59 -9.59
C SER A 105 -24.76 -1.45 -10.54
N LEU A 106 -23.78 -0.70 -11.06
CA LEU A 106 -23.96 0.31 -12.11
C LEU A 106 -24.06 -0.28 -13.53
N GLY A 107 -23.97 -1.60 -13.68
CA GLY A 107 -24.10 -2.31 -14.95
C GLY A 107 -22.79 -2.51 -15.71
N HIS A 108 -21.64 -2.21 -15.11
CA HIS A 108 -20.35 -2.48 -15.75
C HIS A 108 -20.02 -3.96 -15.71
N THR A 109 -19.67 -4.53 -16.86
CA THR A 109 -19.18 -5.91 -17.02
C THR A 109 -17.81 -5.98 -17.70
N LYS A 110 -17.38 -4.89 -18.32
CA LYS A 110 -16.05 -4.73 -18.91
C LYS A 110 -15.21 -3.86 -17.98
N ILE A 111 -14.59 -4.50 -17.00
CA ILE A 111 -13.90 -3.84 -15.90
C ILE A 111 -12.41 -4.17 -15.99
N ALA A 112 -11.56 -3.15 -16.06
CA ALA A 112 -10.11 -3.30 -16.10
C ALA A 112 -9.47 -2.83 -14.79
N MET A 113 -8.22 -3.22 -14.56
CA MET A 113 -7.43 -2.81 -13.42
C MET A 113 -6.03 -2.37 -13.86
N ILE A 114 -5.66 -1.15 -13.50
CA ILE A 114 -4.29 -0.67 -13.54
C ILE A 114 -3.75 -0.78 -12.11
N HIS A 115 -2.67 -1.54 -11.93
CA HIS A 115 -2.09 -1.76 -10.60
C HIS A 115 -0.65 -1.26 -10.54
N GLY A 116 -0.19 -0.91 -9.34
CA GLY A 116 1.21 -0.57 -9.08
C GLY A 116 2.09 -1.81 -8.91
N GLU A 117 3.26 -1.59 -8.29
CA GLU A 117 4.25 -2.63 -8.04
C GLU A 117 3.65 -3.82 -7.28
N ASP A 118 4.26 -4.99 -7.43
CA ASP A 118 3.81 -6.27 -6.90
C ASP A 118 4.01 -6.38 -5.36
N THR A 119 3.30 -5.54 -4.62
CA THR A 119 3.25 -5.57 -3.15
C THR A 119 2.21 -6.57 -2.64
N LEU A 120 2.25 -6.88 -1.34
CA LEU A 120 1.21 -7.72 -0.70
C LEU A 120 -0.18 -7.09 -0.85
N VAL A 121 -0.30 -5.77 -0.68
CA VAL A 121 -1.55 -5.02 -0.86
C VAL A 121 -2.06 -5.13 -2.31
N THR A 122 -1.17 -4.99 -3.29
CA THR A 122 -1.52 -5.13 -4.71
C THR A 122 -2.03 -6.53 -5.02
N LYS A 123 -1.36 -7.56 -4.51
CA LYS A 123 -1.75 -8.97 -4.69
C LYS A 123 -3.12 -9.26 -4.09
N GLU A 124 -3.36 -8.79 -2.87
CA GLU A 124 -4.63 -8.95 -2.18
C GLU A 124 -5.77 -8.28 -2.95
N ARG A 125 -5.60 -7.01 -3.32
CA ARG A 125 -6.60 -6.25 -4.10
C ARG A 125 -6.91 -6.93 -5.43
N LYS A 126 -5.88 -7.33 -6.18
CA LYS A 126 -6.05 -8.02 -7.47
C LYS A 126 -6.78 -9.35 -7.31
N LYS A 127 -6.45 -10.12 -6.28
CA LYS A 127 -7.13 -11.38 -5.98
C LYS A 127 -8.62 -11.14 -5.70
N VAL A 128 -8.95 -10.22 -4.80
CA VAL A 128 -10.35 -9.93 -4.44
C VAL A 128 -11.12 -9.36 -5.62
N PHE A 129 -10.52 -8.48 -6.42
CA PHE A 129 -11.11 -7.98 -7.66
C PHE A 129 -11.54 -9.14 -8.60
N LEU A 130 -10.63 -10.09 -8.85
CA LEU A 130 -10.93 -11.25 -9.70
C LEU A 130 -11.99 -12.17 -9.09
N ASP A 131 -11.87 -12.46 -7.80
CA ASP A 131 -12.80 -13.35 -7.09
C ASP A 131 -14.22 -12.74 -7.06
N THR A 132 -14.33 -11.43 -6.86
CA THR A 132 -15.63 -10.74 -6.86
C THR A 132 -16.24 -10.69 -8.26
N CYS A 133 -15.48 -10.34 -9.29
CA CYS A 133 -15.96 -10.40 -10.66
C CYS A 133 -16.46 -11.80 -11.03
N LYS A 134 -15.72 -12.84 -10.63
CA LYS A 134 -16.10 -14.25 -10.87
C LYS A 134 -17.39 -14.66 -10.17
N LYS A 135 -17.65 -14.17 -8.93
CA LYS A 135 -18.94 -14.39 -8.24
C LYS A 135 -20.14 -13.93 -9.08
N HIS A 136 -19.95 -12.88 -9.87
CA HIS A 136 -20.96 -12.31 -10.78
C HIS A 136 -20.90 -12.86 -12.20
N ASN A 137 -20.17 -13.95 -12.46
CA ASN A 137 -19.97 -14.55 -13.79
C ASN A 137 -19.33 -13.57 -14.78
N ILE A 138 -18.51 -12.64 -14.31
CA ILE A 138 -17.75 -11.71 -15.14
C ILE A 138 -16.32 -12.25 -15.26
N GLU A 139 -15.94 -12.64 -16.46
CA GLU A 139 -14.57 -13.04 -16.78
C GLU A 139 -13.76 -11.81 -17.20
N ILE A 140 -12.62 -11.61 -16.55
CA ILE A 140 -11.72 -10.49 -16.84
C ILE A 140 -10.59 -11.00 -17.75
N PRO A 141 -10.51 -10.52 -19.00
CA PRO A 141 -9.43 -10.89 -19.91
C PRO A 141 -8.07 -10.43 -19.37
N SER A 142 -7.01 -11.18 -19.65
CA SER A 142 -5.66 -10.80 -19.21
C SER A 142 -5.20 -9.43 -19.72
N GLU A 143 -5.67 -9.03 -20.91
CA GLU A 143 -5.43 -7.72 -21.51
C GLU A 143 -6.09 -6.54 -20.77
N TYR A 144 -6.99 -6.81 -19.82
CA TYR A 144 -7.60 -5.80 -18.95
C TYR A 144 -6.78 -5.48 -17.70
N PHE A 145 -5.62 -6.11 -17.57
CA PHE A 145 -4.64 -5.76 -16.55
C PHE A 145 -3.49 -4.98 -17.16
N ALA A 146 -3.17 -3.85 -16.57
CA ALA A 146 -2.00 -3.06 -16.91
C ALA A 146 -1.22 -2.72 -15.62
N GLU A 147 0.10 -2.71 -15.73
CA GLU A 147 0.98 -2.31 -14.65
C GLU A 147 1.38 -0.85 -14.84
N ALA A 148 1.36 -0.09 -13.76
CA ALA A 148 1.87 1.26 -13.69
C ALA A 148 2.74 1.40 -12.43
N LEU A 149 3.53 2.46 -12.37
CA LEU A 149 4.24 2.81 -11.14
C LEU A 149 3.34 3.65 -10.24
N TYR A 150 3.37 3.39 -8.93
CA TYR A 150 2.65 4.22 -7.99
C TYR A 150 3.08 5.68 -8.11
N HIS A 151 2.11 6.56 -8.28
CA HIS A 151 2.28 8.02 -8.36
C HIS A 151 3.05 8.52 -9.59
N ASP A 152 3.11 7.75 -10.69
CA ASP A 152 3.57 8.23 -11.98
C ASP A 152 2.38 8.48 -12.93
N PRO A 153 1.96 9.75 -13.10
CA PRO A 153 0.81 10.07 -13.95
C PRO A 153 1.04 9.74 -15.42
N MET A 154 2.30 9.78 -15.88
CA MET A 154 2.61 9.50 -17.28
C MET A 154 2.45 8.01 -17.59
N ILE A 155 3.02 7.15 -16.76
CA ILE A 155 2.88 5.69 -16.91
C ILE A 155 1.42 5.27 -16.75
N SER A 156 0.69 5.85 -15.79
CA SER A 156 -0.75 5.61 -15.62
C SER A 156 -1.57 6.04 -16.84
N SER A 157 -1.21 7.17 -17.47
CA SER A 157 -1.83 7.63 -18.70
C SER A 157 -1.56 6.70 -19.88
N GLU A 158 -0.32 6.22 -20.02
CA GLU A 158 0.04 5.23 -21.04
C GLU A 158 -0.73 3.92 -20.86
N ALA A 159 -0.78 3.39 -19.66
CA ALA A 159 -1.56 2.20 -19.32
C ALA A 159 -3.05 2.37 -19.67
N THR A 160 -3.61 3.53 -19.34
CA THR A 160 -5.00 3.86 -19.72
C THR A 160 -5.19 3.88 -21.23
N ASN A 161 -4.29 4.52 -21.98
CA ASN A 161 -4.36 4.58 -23.43
C ASN A 161 -4.27 3.18 -24.07
N ILE A 162 -3.45 2.29 -23.54
CA ILE A 162 -3.36 0.90 -23.97
C ILE A 162 -4.71 0.20 -23.79
N LEU A 163 -5.31 0.27 -22.60
CA LEU A 163 -6.60 -0.34 -22.31
C LEU A 163 -7.73 0.22 -23.19
N MET A 164 -7.74 1.53 -23.41
CA MET A 164 -8.76 2.19 -24.24
C MET A 164 -8.58 1.95 -25.74
N SER A 165 -7.39 1.49 -26.17
CA SER A 165 -7.10 1.14 -27.57
C SER A 165 -7.41 -0.31 -27.91
N LEU A 166 -7.84 -1.13 -26.96
CA LEU A 166 -8.24 -2.50 -27.22
C LEU A 166 -9.43 -2.56 -28.17
N LYS A 167 -9.56 -3.66 -28.90
CA LYS A 167 -10.72 -3.89 -29.79
C LYS A 167 -12.06 -3.84 -29.03
N ASN A 168 -12.05 -4.31 -27.79
CA ASN A 168 -13.17 -4.22 -26.85
C ASN A 168 -12.68 -3.50 -25.60
N PRO A 169 -12.70 -2.15 -25.55
CA PRO A 169 -12.18 -1.42 -24.40
C PRO A 169 -13.04 -1.63 -23.16
N PRO A 170 -12.45 -1.53 -21.96
CA PRO A 170 -13.21 -1.54 -20.72
C PRO A 170 -14.14 -0.32 -20.63
N THR A 171 -15.19 -0.44 -19.83
CA THR A 171 -16.12 0.67 -19.51
C THR A 171 -15.89 1.24 -18.14
N CYS A 172 -15.07 0.57 -17.32
CA CYS A 172 -14.61 1.01 -16.02
C CYS A 172 -13.17 0.55 -15.82
N ILE A 173 -12.35 1.39 -15.21
CA ILE A 173 -10.95 1.09 -14.89
C ILE A 173 -10.72 1.41 -13.40
N PHE A 174 -10.23 0.42 -12.67
CA PHE A 174 -9.70 0.58 -11.31
C PHE A 174 -8.25 1.03 -11.36
N TYR A 175 -7.90 2.00 -10.48
CA TYR A 175 -6.54 2.51 -10.33
C TYR A 175 -5.97 2.17 -8.95
#